data_2189ef4dff4e589327abb3a1b0cbcf19
#
_entry.id   2189ef4dff4e589327abb3a1b0cbcf19
#
_cell.length_a   1.000
_cell.length_b   1.000
_cell.length_c   1.000
_cell.angle_alpha   90.00
_cell.angle_beta   90.00
_cell.angle_gamma   90.00
#
_symmetry.space_group_name_H-M   'P 1'
#
loop_
_entity.id
_entity.type
_entity.pdbx_description
1 polymer ?
#
loop_
_entity_poly.entity_id
_entity_poly.type
_entity_poly.pdbx_seq_one_letter_code
_entity_poly.pdbx_strand_id
1 'polypeptide(L)'
;MLVEMDGQPLAAGLVPPTTLVQYGKAAGFSGCNRYTGPITESAPGNVKIGELAVTRKACDAAANEIEAAFLDRMRATTSYAFQAGQLLLVAPQEGESPRTLLFSR
;
A
#
# COMPACT_ATOMS: atom_id res chain seq x y z
N MET A 1 -5.89 1.39 -8.30
CA MET A 1 -5.05 2.46 -7.75
C MET A 1 -5.51 2.86 -6.35
N LEU A 2 -4.63 3.42 -5.58
CA LEU A 2 -4.95 3.86 -4.22
C LEU A 2 -5.93 5.03 -4.27
N VAL A 3 -7.00 4.95 -3.50
CA VAL A 3 -8.01 6.01 -3.42
C VAL A 3 -8.11 6.64 -2.03
N GLU A 4 -7.74 5.89 -0.98
CA GLU A 4 -7.72 6.40 0.39
C GLU A 4 -6.54 5.83 1.17
N MET A 5 -5.99 6.64 2.04
CA MET A 5 -4.98 6.22 3.00
C MET A 5 -5.47 6.62 4.38
N ASP A 6 -5.57 5.63 5.29
CA ASP A 6 -6.07 5.82 6.65
C ASP A 6 -7.49 6.43 6.68
N GLY A 7 -8.32 6.06 5.69
CA GLY A 7 -9.68 6.55 5.58
C GLY A 7 -9.82 7.95 4.98
N GLN A 8 -8.73 8.56 4.55
CA GLN A 8 -8.74 9.89 3.95
C GLN A 8 -8.42 9.81 2.45
N PRO A 9 -9.15 10.55 1.60
CA PRO A 9 -8.83 10.60 0.18
C PRO A 9 -7.45 11.23 -0.03
N LEU A 10 -6.79 10.84 -1.13
CA LEU A 10 -5.49 11.41 -1.49
C LEU A 10 -5.64 12.87 -1.90
N ALA A 11 -4.61 13.66 -1.63
CA ALA A 11 -4.57 15.04 -2.06
C ALA A 11 -4.63 15.13 -3.58
N ALA A 12 -5.31 16.16 -4.09
CA ALA A 12 -5.42 16.40 -5.51
C ALA A 12 -4.03 16.70 -6.11
N GLY A 13 -3.82 16.27 -7.36
CA GLY A 13 -2.58 16.53 -8.08
C GLY A 13 -1.48 15.49 -7.88
N LEU A 14 -1.68 14.53 -7.00
CA LEU A 14 -0.74 13.42 -6.83
C LEU A 14 -1.08 12.29 -7.80
N VAL A 15 -0.05 11.64 -8.32
CA VAL A 15 -0.24 10.38 -9.06
C VAL A 15 -0.41 9.28 -8.04
N PRO A 16 -1.57 8.58 -8.03
CA PRO A 16 -1.84 7.62 -6.96
C PRO A 16 -0.92 6.40 -7.01
N PRO A 17 -0.47 5.90 -5.87
CA PRO A 17 0.17 4.59 -5.80
C PRO A 17 -0.74 3.48 -6.33
N THR A 18 -0.12 2.41 -6.81
CA THR A 18 -0.82 1.23 -7.35
C THR A 18 -0.27 -0.03 -6.72
N THR A 19 -1.06 -1.10 -6.78
CA THR A 19 -0.57 -2.43 -6.43
C THR A 19 -1.18 -3.46 -7.36
N LEU A 20 -0.37 -4.43 -7.75
CA LEU A 20 -0.81 -5.63 -8.46
C LEU A 20 -0.24 -6.82 -7.71
N VAL A 21 -1.11 -7.73 -7.30
CA VAL A 21 -0.70 -8.93 -6.59
C VAL A 21 -0.85 -10.11 -7.54
N GLN A 22 0.26 -10.76 -7.86
CA GLN A 22 0.29 -11.94 -8.73
C GLN A 22 1.42 -12.87 -8.29
N TYR A 23 1.14 -14.16 -8.27
CA TYR A 23 2.16 -15.20 -8.07
C TYR A 23 3.01 -14.97 -6.83
N GLY A 24 2.38 -14.54 -5.72
CA GLY A 24 3.08 -14.32 -4.47
C GLY A 24 3.92 -13.05 -4.41
N LYS A 25 3.67 -12.10 -5.31
CA LYS A 25 4.36 -10.81 -5.32
C LYS A 25 3.38 -9.67 -5.38
N ALA A 26 3.70 -8.59 -4.67
CA ALA A 26 3.05 -7.31 -4.81
C ALA A 26 4.02 -6.38 -5.53
N ALA A 27 3.54 -5.65 -6.51
CA ALA A 27 4.35 -4.73 -7.30
C ALA A 27 3.52 -3.55 -7.77
N GLY A 28 4.15 -2.42 -8.00
CA GLY A 28 3.47 -1.25 -8.53
C GLY A 28 4.26 0.02 -8.40
N PHE A 29 3.54 1.14 -8.40
CA PHE A 29 4.07 2.48 -8.25
C PHE A 29 3.80 2.95 -6.81
N SER A 30 4.80 3.51 -6.15
CA SER A 30 4.71 3.84 -4.72
C SER A 30 4.47 5.33 -4.43
N GLY A 31 4.34 6.14 -5.45
CA GLY A 31 4.20 7.60 -5.33
C GLY A 31 5.30 8.36 -6.02
N CYS A 32 6.48 7.82 -6.08
CA CYS A 32 7.65 8.34 -6.79
C CYS A 32 8.34 7.22 -7.57
N ASN A 33 8.57 6.10 -6.92
CA ASN A 33 9.32 4.98 -7.45
C ASN A 33 8.44 3.77 -7.74
N ARG A 34 9.02 2.74 -8.31
CA ARG A 34 8.37 1.44 -8.45
C ARG A 34 8.86 0.52 -7.33
N TYR A 35 7.99 -0.37 -6.89
CA TYR A 35 8.33 -1.31 -5.84
C TYR A 35 7.91 -2.72 -6.24
N THR A 36 8.55 -3.71 -5.62
CA THR A 36 8.16 -5.11 -5.69
C THR A 36 8.60 -5.83 -4.43
N GLY A 37 7.85 -6.83 -4.03
CA GLY A 37 8.22 -7.65 -2.89
C GLY A 37 7.30 -8.84 -2.72
N PRO A 38 7.69 -9.80 -1.88
CA PRO A 38 6.87 -10.99 -1.65
C PRO A 38 5.66 -10.66 -0.79
N ILE A 39 4.54 -11.30 -1.11
CA ILE A 39 3.36 -11.30 -0.25
C ILE A 39 2.92 -12.74 -0.02
N THR A 40 2.74 -13.10 1.24
CA THR A 40 2.38 -14.46 1.64
C THR A 40 1.09 -14.43 2.43
N GLU A 41 0.15 -15.29 2.07
CA GLU A 41 -1.08 -15.47 2.83
C GLU A 41 -0.92 -16.67 3.75
N SER A 42 -0.94 -16.45 5.07
CA SER A 42 -0.77 -17.52 6.06
C SER A 42 -2.10 -18.18 6.41
N ALA A 43 -3.19 -17.44 6.32
CA ALA A 43 -4.55 -17.91 6.50
C ALA A 43 -5.46 -16.97 5.71
N PRO A 44 -6.69 -17.38 5.34
CA PRO A 44 -7.57 -16.50 4.57
C PRO A 44 -7.72 -15.14 5.24
N GLY A 45 -7.40 -14.08 4.51
CA GLY A 45 -7.47 -12.71 5.01
C GLY A 45 -6.24 -12.21 5.76
N ASN A 46 -5.31 -13.08 6.11
CA ASN A 46 -4.09 -12.71 6.83
C ASN A 46 -2.88 -12.79 5.90
N VAL A 47 -2.15 -11.69 5.78
CA VAL A 47 -1.01 -11.60 4.87
C VAL A 47 0.21 -11.06 5.57
N LYS A 48 1.36 -11.37 5.00
CA LYS A 48 2.64 -10.76 5.37
C LYS A 48 3.30 -10.26 4.10
N ILE A 49 3.66 -9.00 4.10
CA ILE A 49 4.44 -8.40 3.01
C ILE A 49 5.89 -8.40 3.46
N GLY A 50 6.74 -9.04 2.69
CA GLY A 50 8.16 -9.12 2.99
C GLY A 50 8.90 -7.85 2.57
N GLU A 51 10.21 -7.95 2.47
CA GLU A 51 11.04 -6.80 2.14
C GLU A 51 10.73 -6.29 0.74
N LEU A 52 10.46 -4.99 0.64
CA LEU A 52 10.15 -4.34 -0.63
C LEU A 52 11.42 -3.77 -1.25
N ALA A 53 11.66 -4.15 -2.51
CA ALA A 53 12.68 -3.53 -3.33
C ALA A 53 12.06 -2.31 -4.01
N VAL A 54 12.72 -1.18 -3.90
CA VAL A 54 12.20 0.11 -4.39
C VAL A 54 13.27 0.79 -5.22
N THR A 55 12.92 1.29 -6.41
CA THR A 55 13.85 2.08 -7.21
C THR A 55 14.17 3.41 -6.50
N ARG A 56 15.21 4.09 -6.93
CA ARG A 56 15.72 5.26 -6.21
C ARG A 56 15.73 6.50 -7.08
N LYS A 57 14.57 6.92 -7.51
CA LYS A 57 14.39 8.17 -8.21
C LYS A 57 14.05 9.25 -7.20
N ALA A 58 14.56 10.46 -7.39
CA ALA A 58 14.18 11.61 -6.57
C ALA A 58 13.00 12.34 -7.22
N CYS A 59 11.99 12.65 -6.42
CA CYS A 59 10.82 13.39 -6.86
C CYS A 59 10.65 14.64 -6.01
N ASP A 60 9.56 15.38 -6.19
CA ASP A 60 9.27 16.52 -5.34
C ASP A 60 8.88 16.06 -3.91
N ALA A 61 8.78 17.01 -2.99
CA ALA A 61 8.52 16.71 -1.59
C ALA A 61 7.18 15.98 -1.40
N ALA A 62 6.14 16.37 -2.12
CA ALA A 62 4.81 15.76 -1.98
C ALA A 62 4.84 14.30 -2.43
N ALA A 63 5.49 14.00 -3.55
CA ALA A 63 5.61 12.62 -4.04
C ALA A 63 6.46 11.77 -3.09
N ASN A 64 7.53 12.32 -2.55
CA ASN A 64 8.37 11.59 -1.59
C ASN A 64 7.62 11.30 -0.29
N GLU A 65 6.79 12.22 0.18
CA GLU A 65 5.99 12.02 1.38
C GLU A 65 4.95 10.92 1.21
N ILE A 66 4.22 10.92 0.09
CA ILE A 66 3.22 9.90 -0.17
C ILE A 66 3.87 8.53 -0.32
N GLU A 67 5.04 8.46 -0.96
CA GLU A 67 5.78 7.21 -1.10
C GLU A 67 6.20 6.66 0.26
N ALA A 68 6.78 7.48 1.13
CA ALA A 68 7.21 7.04 2.44
C ALA A 68 6.04 6.51 3.27
N ALA A 69 4.93 7.22 3.27
CA ALA A 69 3.72 6.81 3.98
C ALA A 69 3.13 5.53 3.41
N PHE A 70 3.06 5.43 2.08
CA PHE A 70 2.53 4.25 1.40
C PHE A 70 3.36 3.00 1.69
N LEU A 71 4.67 3.09 1.54
CA LEU A 71 5.57 1.95 1.78
C LEU A 71 5.55 1.52 3.25
N ASP A 72 5.46 2.46 4.17
CA ASP A 72 5.35 2.15 5.59
C ASP A 72 4.11 1.30 5.87
N ARG A 73 2.96 1.68 5.32
CA ARG A 73 1.71 0.93 5.50
C ARG A 73 1.75 -0.42 4.79
N MET A 74 2.36 -0.48 3.61
CA MET A 74 2.53 -1.76 2.91
C MET A 74 3.32 -2.74 3.77
N ARG A 75 4.43 -2.30 4.34
CA ARG A 75 5.28 -3.16 5.18
C ARG A 75 4.58 -3.61 6.45
N ALA A 76 3.69 -2.79 6.98
CA ALA A 76 2.97 -3.07 8.23
C ALA A 76 1.66 -3.84 8.02
N THR A 77 1.25 -4.10 6.79
CA THR A 77 0.00 -4.77 6.47
C THR A 77 0.00 -6.20 7.00
N THR A 78 -1.05 -6.56 7.71
CA THR A 78 -1.23 -7.92 8.27
C THR A 78 -2.51 -8.59 7.79
N SER A 79 -3.44 -7.85 7.21
CA SER A 79 -4.69 -8.43 6.72
C SER A 79 -5.23 -7.64 5.55
N TYR A 80 -6.17 -8.27 4.83
CA TYR A 80 -6.84 -7.62 3.70
C TYR A 80 -8.31 -8.01 3.66
N ALA A 81 -9.10 -7.21 2.97
CA ALA A 81 -10.49 -7.51 2.68
C ALA A 81 -10.88 -6.92 1.34
N PHE A 82 -11.90 -7.49 0.71
CA PHE A 82 -12.50 -6.91 -0.48
C PHE A 82 -13.85 -6.33 -0.09
N GLN A 83 -14.12 -5.11 -0.51
CA GLN A 83 -15.36 -4.40 -0.25
C GLN A 83 -15.82 -3.72 -1.54
N ALA A 84 -16.98 -4.10 -2.06
CA ALA A 84 -17.57 -3.49 -3.26
C ALA A 84 -16.56 -3.42 -4.43
N GLY A 85 -15.76 -4.47 -4.63
CA GLY A 85 -14.76 -4.52 -5.68
C GLY A 85 -13.48 -3.77 -5.39
N GLN A 86 -13.32 -3.23 -4.18
CA GLN A 86 -12.11 -2.53 -3.75
C GLN A 86 -11.31 -3.40 -2.81
N LEU A 87 -9.98 -3.26 -2.86
CA LEU A 87 -9.06 -3.98 -1.98
C LEU A 87 -8.66 -3.07 -0.82
N LEU A 88 -8.92 -3.54 0.40
CA LEU A 88 -8.49 -2.86 1.62
C LEU A 88 -7.34 -3.61 2.25
N LEU A 89 -6.22 -2.95 2.46
CA LEU A 89 -5.10 -3.47 3.24
C LEU A 89 -5.13 -2.82 4.62
N VAL A 90 -4.90 -3.62 5.65
CA VAL A 90 -4.99 -3.16 7.04
C VAL A 90 -3.66 -3.35 7.75
N ALA A 91 -3.14 -2.27 8.31
CA ALA A 91 -1.91 -2.22 9.09
C ALA A 91 -2.24 -1.77 10.52
N PRO A 92 -2.40 -2.70 11.46
CA PRO A 92 -2.81 -2.34 12.81
C PRO A 92 -1.77 -1.47 13.52
N GLN A 93 -2.24 -0.64 14.43
CA GLN A 93 -1.41 0.14 15.32
C GLN A 93 -1.84 -0.10 16.75
N GLU A 94 -0.88 -0.23 17.64
CA GLU A 94 -1.18 -0.40 19.06
C GLU A 94 -1.79 0.87 19.63
N GLY A 95 -2.93 0.73 20.30
CA GLY A 95 -3.59 1.85 20.99
C GLY A 95 -4.27 2.86 20.08
N GLU A 96 -4.32 2.63 18.77
CA GLU A 96 -4.91 3.56 17.81
C GLU A 96 -5.74 2.80 16.77
N SER A 97 -6.53 3.54 16.00
CA SER A 97 -7.22 2.97 14.85
C SER A 97 -6.20 2.43 13.85
N PRO A 98 -6.49 1.31 13.17
CA PRO A 98 -5.55 0.77 12.20
C PRO A 98 -5.34 1.73 11.04
N ARG A 99 -4.11 1.71 10.50
CA ARG A 99 -3.80 2.40 9.26
C ARG A 99 -4.30 1.54 8.11
N THR A 100 -4.78 2.17 7.05
CA THR A 100 -5.39 1.44 5.93
C THR A 100 -4.95 2.00 4.60
N LEU A 101 -4.97 1.12 3.59
CA LEU A 101 -4.82 1.48 2.18
C LEU A 101 -6.00 0.89 1.43
N LEU A 102 -6.77 1.75 0.77
CA LEU A 102 -7.92 1.33 -0.02
C LEU A 102 -7.62 1.56 -1.50
N PHE A 103 -7.69 0.48 -2.27
CA PHE A 103 -7.42 0.49 -3.71
C PHE A 103 -8.71 0.25 -4.48
N SER A 104 -8.95 1.03 -5.52
CA SER A 104 -9.98 0.75 -6.51
C SER A 104 -9.35 0.04 -7.72
N ARG A 105 -10.19 -0.53 -8.52
CA ARG A 105 -9.79 -1.13 -9.80
C ARG A 105 -9.32 -0.08 -10.80
#